data_873ef630d57740e4a2ac4a9e446ec104
#
_entry.id   873ef630d57740e4a2ac4a9e446ec104
#
_cell.length_a   1.000
_cell.length_b   1.000
_cell.length_c   1.000
_cell.angle_alpha   90.00
_cell.angle_beta   90.00
_cell.angle_gamma   90.00
#
_symmetry.space_group_name_H-M   'P 1'
#
loop_
_entity.id
_entity.type
_entity.pdbx_description
1 polymer ?
#
loop_
_entity_poly.entity_id
_entity_poly.type
_entity_poly.pdbx_seq_one_letter_code
_entity_poly.pdbx_strand_id
1 'polypeptide(L)'
;MMDDSATRIQMLLHRIESQHGIRILYACESGSRAWGFASPDSDYDIRFLFARPENAYLSVIAPPDTIDLPLQDDLDAAGWDVRKALGLLGKSNGSLVEWLHSPIVYRESTGFLDRWQTVARDVFSPKHSVEHHRGLAKQMVFGKLQTDTVRAKDYLYALRATLASEWVLDGRGIPPVPFADLLPIAPDEVRALIPGLLEHKTRTVEGERMGRIPILDAYLHRSIVENAGCSAGLSTVAETRASLDTLFRREIFGTVAETADDYTLERVRRPDVLLFETVAGSRAYGTNLETSDEDLRGVFVARNGLLGGLDRVEQVSDDRGDLVYYELGRFVELLLKNNPNALELIAMPDDCVRYRHPLFERLSPSVFLSKLCAKTFAEYAMGQIRKARGLNKKIVNPQPEKRHPLLSFCHVPLGQGSVPLLDWLHSKSIDPAECGLTAVRNAAGVFAIYHAPTGVYRGLVSPKDPDALVYSSVPREAEPIGWMHFNEDAFKAHCKAHREYWQWVEQRNEERFHTNASHGRGYDSKNLMHTIRLLEMAAEIAREGVLRVRRPNRDYLLEIRSGVFSYDELVARAETLHAGLDAAFDASSLPEAPNRERVNRLLVEIRAEFSV
;
A
#
# COMPACT_ATOMS: atom_id res chain seq x y z
N MET A 1 -12.25 -51.97 1.72
CA MET A 1 -10.85 -51.47 1.67
C MET A 1 -10.96 -49.98 1.72
N MET A 2 -10.48 -49.35 2.80
CA MET A 2 -10.33 -47.88 2.79
C MET A 2 -9.37 -47.53 1.65
N ASP A 3 -9.73 -46.54 0.85
CA ASP A 3 -8.91 -46.05 -0.25
C ASP A 3 -7.53 -45.68 0.29
N ASP A 4 -6.48 -46.32 -0.19
CA ASP A 4 -5.10 -46.16 0.26
C ASP A 4 -4.66 -44.67 0.17
N SER A 5 -5.18 -43.98 -0.81
CA SER A 5 -4.91 -42.54 -1.02
C SER A 5 -5.47 -41.63 0.09
N ALA A 6 -6.69 -41.90 0.58
CA ALA A 6 -7.29 -41.16 1.67
C ALA A 6 -6.47 -41.29 2.97
N THR A 7 -5.96 -42.47 3.25
CA THR A 7 -5.09 -42.74 4.42
C THR A 7 -3.76 -41.99 4.28
N ARG A 8 -3.13 -42.04 3.11
CA ARG A 8 -1.87 -41.31 2.81
C ARG A 8 -2.04 -39.81 2.98
N ILE A 9 -3.14 -39.24 2.48
CA ILE A 9 -3.44 -37.82 2.62
C ILE A 9 -3.62 -37.43 4.09
N GLN A 10 -4.37 -38.21 4.89
CA GLN A 10 -4.52 -37.93 6.32
C GLN A 10 -3.19 -37.99 7.07
N MET A 11 -2.34 -38.97 6.77
CA MET A 11 -0.99 -39.08 7.35
C MET A 11 -0.13 -37.86 6.97
N LEU A 12 -0.22 -37.41 5.72
CA LEU A 12 0.49 -36.18 5.26
C LEU A 12 0.02 -34.96 6.05
N LEU A 13 -1.29 -34.72 6.18
CA LEU A 13 -1.84 -33.59 6.93
C LEU A 13 -1.40 -33.61 8.40
N HIS A 14 -1.40 -34.77 9.08
CA HIS A 14 -0.89 -34.90 10.45
C HIS A 14 0.61 -34.57 10.55
N ARG A 15 1.41 -35.05 9.58
CA ARG A 15 2.84 -34.74 9.53
C ARG A 15 3.09 -33.23 9.39
N ILE A 16 2.34 -32.55 8.52
CA ILE A 16 2.42 -31.12 8.34
C ILE A 16 2.11 -30.38 9.64
N GLU A 17 1.02 -30.73 10.33
CA GLU A 17 0.68 -30.14 11.62
C GLU A 17 1.81 -30.26 12.64
N SER A 18 2.37 -31.46 12.77
CA SER A 18 3.44 -31.75 13.74
C SER A 18 4.74 -31.05 13.41
N GLN A 19 5.13 -31.01 12.13
CA GLN A 19 6.39 -30.38 11.68
C GLN A 19 6.37 -28.87 11.77
N HIS A 20 5.21 -28.24 11.50
CA HIS A 20 5.09 -26.78 11.45
C HIS A 20 4.45 -26.16 12.70
N GLY A 21 4.01 -26.98 13.67
CA GLY A 21 3.35 -26.49 14.88
C GLY A 21 2.07 -25.71 14.58
N ILE A 22 1.27 -26.19 13.63
CA ILE A 22 0.04 -25.54 13.15
C ILE A 22 -1.17 -26.44 13.40
N ARG A 23 -2.36 -25.89 13.24
CA ARG A 23 -3.63 -26.63 13.20
C ARG A 23 -4.26 -26.44 11.82
N ILE A 24 -4.49 -27.52 11.09
CA ILE A 24 -5.20 -27.48 9.81
C ILE A 24 -6.70 -27.40 10.08
N LEU A 25 -7.33 -26.32 9.66
CA LEU A 25 -8.76 -26.04 9.84
C LEU A 25 -9.61 -26.64 8.72
N TYR A 26 -9.04 -26.67 7.52
CA TYR A 26 -9.69 -27.15 6.31
C TYR A 26 -8.66 -27.70 5.33
N ALA A 27 -8.99 -28.79 4.66
CA ALA A 27 -8.19 -29.32 3.57
C ALA A 27 -9.09 -29.94 2.50
N CYS A 28 -8.80 -29.66 1.24
CA CYS A 28 -9.58 -30.11 0.09
C CYS A 28 -8.69 -30.54 -1.06
N GLU A 29 -9.30 -31.21 -2.03
CA GLU A 29 -8.75 -31.40 -3.36
C GLU A 29 -8.94 -30.15 -4.20
N SER A 30 -7.99 -29.86 -5.06
CA SER A 30 -8.04 -28.80 -6.07
C SER A 30 -7.78 -29.39 -7.48
N GLY A 31 -7.68 -28.54 -8.48
CA GLY A 31 -7.26 -28.94 -9.82
C GLY A 31 -8.19 -29.96 -10.50
N SER A 32 -7.62 -30.82 -11.32
CA SER A 32 -8.37 -31.68 -12.25
C SER A 32 -9.30 -32.69 -11.56
N ARG A 33 -8.97 -33.15 -10.34
CA ARG A 33 -9.82 -34.06 -9.55
C ARG A 33 -11.05 -33.31 -9.03
N ALA A 34 -10.89 -32.16 -8.46
CA ALA A 34 -11.99 -31.32 -7.99
C ALA A 34 -12.89 -30.86 -9.15
N TRP A 35 -12.32 -30.63 -10.32
CA TRP A 35 -13.08 -30.24 -11.51
C TRP A 35 -13.79 -31.39 -12.20
N GLY A 36 -13.50 -32.65 -11.83
CA GLY A 36 -14.20 -33.82 -12.33
C GLY A 36 -13.68 -34.38 -13.66
N PHE A 37 -12.43 -34.02 -14.05
CA PHE A 37 -11.82 -34.58 -15.27
C PHE A 37 -10.37 -35.04 -15.05
N ALA A 38 -10.09 -35.61 -13.89
CA ALA A 38 -8.81 -36.23 -13.61
C ALA A 38 -8.56 -37.45 -14.50
N SER A 39 -7.31 -37.69 -14.90
CA SER A 39 -6.83 -38.95 -15.45
C SER A 39 -6.34 -39.87 -14.32
N PRO A 40 -6.19 -41.18 -14.56
CA PRO A 40 -5.71 -42.12 -13.54
C PRO A 40 -4.34 -41.77 -12.93
N ASP A 41 -3.50 -41.11 -13.73
CA ASP A 41 -2.15 -40.64 -13.41
C ASP A 41 -2.10 -39.18 -12.93
N SER A 42 -3.25 -38.52 -12.72
CA SER A 42 -3.29 -37.15 -12.18
C SER A 42 -2.85 -37.15 -10.72
N ASP A 43 -1.99 -36.19 -10.35
CA ASP A 43 -1.59 -35.93 -8.96
C ASP A 43 -2.79 -35.53 -8.09
N TYR A 44 -2.61 -35.70 -6.78
CA TYR A 44 -3.54 -35.17 -5.77
C TYR A 44 -3.11 -33.75 -5.40
N ASP A 45 -3.92 -32.76 -5.77
CA ASP A 45 -3.71 -31.34 -5.50
C ASP A 45 -4.30 -30.95 -4.13
N ILE A 46 -3.59 -31.28 -3.05
CA ILE A 46 -4.06 -31.04 -1.68
C ILE A 46 -3.84 -29.58 -1.30
N ARG A 47 -4.91 -28.89 -1.01
CA ARG A 47 -4.88 -27.50 -0.58
C ARG A 47 -5.47 -27.37 0.82
N PHE A 48 -4.82 -26.60 1.70
CA PHE A 48 -5.27 -26.50 3.08
C PHE A 48 -5.17 -25.10 3.66
N LEU A 49 -6.06 -24.81 4.63
CA LEU A 49 -6.05 -23.60 5.42
C LEU A 49 -5.67 -23.94 6.86
N PHE A 50 -4.72 -23.19 7.41
CA PHE A 50 -4.18 -23.47 8.72
C PHE A 50 -4.16 -22.26 9.64
N ALA A 51 -4.26 -22.53 10.94
CA ALA A 51 -4.04 -21.57 12.01
C ALA A 51 -2.75 -21.92 12.76
N ARG A 52 -2.02 -20.88 13.15
CA ARG A 52 -0.90 -20.97 14.10
C ARG A 52 -1.40 -20.79 15.53
N PRO A 53 -0.60 -21.07 16.57
CA PRO A 53 -0.91 -20.65 17.94
C PRO A 53 -1.15 -19.15 18.04
N GLU A 54 -2.04 -18.72 18.92
CA GLU A 54 -2.47 -17.31 19.09
C GLU A 54 -1.30 -16.34 19.20
N ASN A 55 -0.26 -16.68 19.96
CA ASN A 55 0.92 -15.85 20.15
C ASN A 55 1.69 -15.53 18.86
N ALA A 56 1.59 -16.37 17.84
CA ALA A 56 2.19 -16.11 16.54
C ALA A 56 1.53 -14.92 15.83
N TYR A 57 0.25 -14.65 16.10
CA TYR A 57 -0.50 -13.53 15.54
C TYR A 57 -0.28 -12.22 16.31
N LEU A 58 0.27 -12.29 17.52
CA LEU A 58 0.60 -11.15 18.37
C LEU A 58 2.05 -10.65 18.19
N SER A 59 2.81 -11.36 17.37
CA SER A 59 4.23 -11.07 17.09
C SER A 59 4.39 -9.90 16.10
N VAL A 60 5.42 -9.06 16.31
CA VAL A 60 5.87 -8.05 15.33
C VAL A 60 6.44 -8.71 14.07
N ILE A 61 7.06 -9.88 14.24
CA ILE A 61 7.62 -10.64 13.13
C ILE A 61 6.56 -11.65 12.69
N ALA A 62 5.88 -11.36 11.59
CA ALA A 62 4.92 -12.29 11.03
C ALA A 62 5.65 -13.56 10.55
N PRO A 63 5.22 -14.75 10.98
CA PRO A 63 5.74 -16.01 10.43
C PRO A 63 5.31 -16.15 8.96
N PRO A 64 5.94 -17.07 8.18
CA PRO A 64 5.53 -17.33 6.81
C PRO A 64 4.05 -17.69 6.73
N ASP A 65 3.35 -17.07 5.78
CA ASP A 65 1.90 -17.23 5.59
C ASP A 65 1.51 -18.34 4.61
N THR A 66 2.51 -19.05 4.10
CA THR A 66 2.36 -20.16 3.15
C THR A 66 3.24 -21.33 3.59
N ILE A 67 2.73 -22.53 3.39
CA ILE A 67 3.46 -23.79 3.50
C ILE A 67 3.30 -24.50 2.16
N ASP A 68 4.41 -24.65 1.42
CA ASP A 68 4.48 -25.37 0.16
C ASP A 68 5.40 -26.56 0.34
N LEU A 69 4.92 -27.74 0.04
CA LEU A 69 5.71 -28.96 0.09
C LEU A 69 6.12 -29.37 -1.32
N PRO A 70 7.34 -29.86 -1.50
CA PRO A 70 7.71 -30.44 -2.78
C PRO A 70 6.84 -31.65 -3.08
N LEU A 71 6.51 -31.84 -4.36
CA LEU A 71 5.77 -33.02 -4.82
C LEU A 71 6.46 -34.30 -4.30
N GLN A 72 5.73 -35.10 -3.57
CA GLN A 72 6.18 -36.38 -3.05
C GLN A 72 5.27 -37.50 -3.56
N ASP A 73 5.82 -38.37 -4.38
CA ASP A 73 5.06 -39.38 -5.16
C ASP A 73 4.03 -38.65 -6.06
N ASP A 74 2.73 -38.83 -5.76
CA ASP A 74 1.60 -38.24 -6.45
C ASP A 74 0.85 -37.18 -5.58
N LEU A 75 1.46 -36.73 -4.47
CA LEU A 75 0.85 -35.78 -3.52
C LEU A 75 1.53 -34.41 -3.65
N ASP A 76 0.78 -33.42 -4.15
CA ASP A 76 1.15 -32.00 -4.16
C ASP A 76 0.35 -31.27 -3.08
N ALA A 77 1.04 -30.74 -2.04
CA ALA A 77 0.37 -30.13 -0.91
C ALA A 77 0.85 -28.70 -0.66
N ALA A 78 -0.10 -27.76 -0.66
CA ALA A 78 0.16 -26.36 -0.34
C ALA A 78 -0.93 -25.79 0.56
N GLY A 79 -0.55 -24.93 1.50
CA GLY A 79 -1.48 -24.33 2.46
C GLY A 79 -1.23 -22.87 2.73
N TRP A 80 -2.30 -22.18 3.11
CA TRP A 80 -2.29 -20.77 3.47
C TRP A 80 -2.73 -20.56 4.91
N ASP A 81 -2.02 -19.64 5.57
CA ASP A 81 -2.45 -19.12 6.88
C ASP A 81 -3.83 -18.47 6.77
N VAL A 82 -4.66 -18.65 7.79
CA VAL A 82 -6.02 -18.08 7.88
C VAL A 82 -6.01 -16.55 7.61
N ARG A 83 -5.03 -15.81 8.14
CA ARG A 83 -4.93 -14.37 7.92
C ARG A 83 -4.72 -14.04 6.44
N LYS A 84 -3.83 -14.76 5.77
CA LYS A 84 -3.62 -14.63 4.32
C LYS A 84 -4.87 -15.00 3.55
N ALA A 85 -5.48 -16.12 3.89
CA ALA A 85 -6.68 -16.61 3.22
C ALA A 85 -7.83 -15.61 3.29
N LEU A 86 -8.09 -15.01 4.45
CA LEU A 86 -9.11 -13.96 4.59
C LEU A 86 -8.77 -12.70 3.81
N GLY A 87 -7.50 -12.29 3.78
CA GLY A 87 -7.05 -11.19 2.92
C GLY A 87 -7.24 -11.46 1.41
N LEU A 88 -7.10 -12.73 0.99
CA LEU A 88 -7.39 -13.17 -0.37
C LEU A 88 -8.91 -13.25 -0.63
N LEU A 89 -9.68 -13.69 0.36
CA LEU A 89 -11.14 -13.76 0.27
C LEU A 89 -11.75 -12.36 0.05
N GLY A 90 -11.29 -11.36 0.79
CA GLY A 90 -11.70 -9.97 0.61
C GLY A 90 -11.36 -9.37 -0.76
N LYS A 91 -10.45 -10.01 -1.50
CA LYS A 91 -10.11 -9.66 -2.90
C LYS A 91 -10.81 -10.57 -3.91
N SER A 92 -11.72 -11.44 -3.47
CA SER A 92 -12.39 -12.46 -4.28
C SER A 92 -11.39 -13.30 -5.09
N ASN A 93 -10.32 -13.76 -4.44
CA ASN A 93 -9.31 -14.60 -5.09
C ASN A 93 -9.94 -15.91 -5.57
N GLY A 94 -9.89 -16.17 -6.88
CA GLY A 94 -10.57 -17.30 -7.50
C GLY A 94 -10.10 -18.66 -6.97
N SER A 95 -8.80 -18.84 -6.73
CA SER A 95 -8.27 -20.10 -6.20
C SER A 95 -8.81 -20.40 -4.80
N LEU A 96 -8.87 -19.41 -3.91
CA LEU A 96 -9.43 -19.61 -2.57
C LEU A 96 -10.93 -19.89 -2.63
N VAL A 97 -11.66 -19.18 -3.49
CA VAL A 97 -13.10 -19.43 -3.68
C VAL A 97 -13.33 -20.84 -4.19
N GLU A 98 -12.51 -21.34 -5.12
CA GLU A 98 -12.56 -22.74 -5.57
C GLU A 98 -12.28 -23.73 -4.43
N TRP A 99 -11.27 -23.48 -3.59
CA TRP A 99 -10.97 -24.36 -2.45
C TRP A 99 -12.17 -24.47 -1.51
N LEU A 100 -12.80 -23.34 -1.16
CA LEU A 100 -13.96 -23.31 -0.28
C LEU A 100 -15.21 -23.99 -0.86
N HIS A 101 -15.26 -24.21 -2.18
CA HIS A 101 -16.37 -24.87 -2.88
C HIS A 101 -15.95 -26.20 -3.53
N SER A 102 -14.78 -26.74 -3.15
CA SER A 102 -14.34 -28.04 -3.65
C SER A 102 -15.32 -29.13 -3.26
N PRO A 103 -15.69 -30.00 -4.22
CA PRO A 103 -16.57 -31.14 -3.93
C PRO A 103 -15.88 -32.27 -3.14
N ILE A 104 -14.55 -32.21 -3.01
CA ILE A 104 -13.74 -33.22 -2.32
C ILE A 104 -13.05 -32.57 -1.12
N VAL A 105 -13.56 -32.86 0.07
CA VAL A 105 -13.03 -32.36 1.34
C VAL A 105 -12.30 -33.48 2.08
N TYR A 106 -11.04 -33.23 2.41
CA TYR A 106 -10.20 -34.17 3.16
C TYR A 106 -10.29 -33.98 4.67
N ARG A 107 -10.42 -32.72 5.10
CA ARG A 107 -10.55 -32.35 6.51
C ARG A 107 -11.34 -31.05 6.65
N GLU A 108 -12.15 -31.00 7.69
CA GLU A 108 -12.88 -29.79 8.08
C GLU A 108 -13.01 -29.72 9.60
N SER A 109 -12.67 -28.58 10.20
CA SER A 109 -13.04 -28.29 11.58
C SER A 109 -14.52 -27.89 11.66
N THR A 110 -15.19 -28.24 12.74
CA THR A 110 -16.65 -28.15 12.89
C THR A 110 -17.22 -26.80 12.43
N GLY A 111 -18.06 -26.86 11.39
CA GLY A 111 -18.77 -25.72 10.80
C GLY A 111 -17.87 -24.67 10.16
N PHE A 112 -16.66 -25.03 9.78
CA PHE A 112 -15.71 -24.12 9.12
C PHE A 112 -16.26 -23.66 7.77
N LEU A 113 -16.66 -24.60 6.91
CA LEU A 113 -17.13 -24.28 5.57
C LEU A 113 -18.37 -23.39 5.58
N ASP A 114 -19.35 -23.67 6.45
CA ASP A 114 -20.57 -22.87 6.54
C ASP A 114 -20.27 -21.41 6.84
N ARG A 115 -19.35 -21.15 7.80
CA ARG A 115 -18.95 -19.79 8.16
C ARG A 115 -18.20 -19.11 7.02
N TRP A 116 -17.23 -19.78 6.43
CA TRP A 116 -16.39 -19.22 5.38
C TRP A 116 -17.15 -19.01 4.08
N GLN A 117 -18.00 -19.92 3.67
CA GLN A 117 -18.85 -19.78 2.49
C GLN A 117 -19.90 -18.67 2.65
N THR A 118 -20.42 -18.47 3.87
CA THR A 118 -21.31 -17.35 4.16
C THR A 118 -20.59 -16.03 3.93
N VAL A 119 -19.41 -15.83 4.55
CA VAL A 119 -18.62 -14.64 4.35
C VAL A 119 -18.15 -14.51 2.89
N ALA A 120 -17.79 -15.62 2.22
CA ALA A 120 -17.40 -15.62 0.82
C ALA A 120 -18.51 -15.06 -0.09
N ARG A 121 -19.77 -15.40 0.16
CA ARG A 121 -20.93 -14.84 -0.57
C ARG A 121 -21.08 -13.34 -0.32
N ASP A 122 -20.91 -12.89 0.93
CA ASP A 122 -21.06 -11.49 1.33
C ASP A 122 -19.98 -10.59 0.72
N VAL A 123 -18.74 -11.12 0.58
CA VAL A 123 -17.60 -10.36 0.06
C VAL A 123 -17.35 -10.60 -1.44
N PHE A 124 -18.15 -11.43 -2.11
CA PHE A 124 -17.92 -11.80 -3.51
C PHE A 124 -18.00 -10.57 -4.43
N SER A 125 -16.94 -10.32 -5.16
CA SER A 125 -16.86 -9.30 -6.20
C SER A 125 -16.96 -9.93 -7.59
N PRO A 126 -18.08 -9.79 -8.29
CA PRO A 126 -18.24 -10.26 -9.66
C PRO A 126 -17.14 -9.73 -10.58
N LYS A 127 -16.76 -8.45 -10.43
CA LYS A 127 -15.70 -7.83 -11.22
C LYS A 127 -14.37 -8.57 -11.08
N HIS A 128 -13.90 -8.78 -9.88
CA HIS A 128 -12.60 -9.45 -9.64
C HIS A 128 -12.63 -10.92 -10.09
N SER A 129 -13.76 -11.59 -9.89
CA SER A 129 -13.94 -12.98 -10.36
C SER A 129 -13.87 -13.10 -11.88
N VAL A 130 -14.56 -12.22 -12.62
CA VAL A 130 -14.48 -12.15 -14.08
C VAL A 130 -13.06 -11.86 -14.55
N GLU A 131 -12.39 -10.87 -13.94
CA GLU A 131 -11.00 -10.50 -14.31
C GLU A 131 -10.03 -11.68 -14.08
N HIS A 132 -10.19 -12.41 -12.96
CA HIS A 132 -9.38 -13.58 -12.64
C HIS A 132 -9.56 -14.69 -13.69
N HIS A 133 -10.78 -15.16 -13.90
CA HIS A 133 -11.06 -16.27 -14.82
C HIS A 133 -10.71 -15.91 -16.26
N ARG A 134 -10.98 -14.68 -16.67
CA ARG A 134 -10.59 -14.17 -17.98
C ARG A 134 -9.07 -14.08 -18.13
N GLY A 135 -8.34 -13.72 -17.08
CA GLY A 135 -6.88 -13.76 -17.08
C GLY A 135 -6.33 -15.16 -17.33
N LEU A 136 -6.89 -16.17 -16.66
CA LEU A 136 -6.56 -17.58 -16.88
C LEU A 136 -6.90 -18.05 -18.30
N ALA A 137 -8.10 -17.73 -18.80
CA ALA A 137 -8.50 -18.06 -20.16
C ALA A 137 -7.54 -17.46 -21.21
N LYS A 138 -7.18 -16.17 -21.06
CA LYS A 138 -6.19 -15.50 -21.91
C LYS A 138 -4.83 -16.18 -21.90
N GLN A 139 -4.33 -16.56 -20.72
CA GLN A 139 -3.05 -17.25 -20.60
C GLN A 139 -3.06 -18.59 -21.33
N MET A 140 -4.17 -19.34 -21.29
CA MET A 140 -4.31 -20.58 -22.05
C MET A 140 -4.42 -20.32 -23.56
N VAL A 141 -5.33 -19.44 -23.98
CA VAL A 141 -5.62 -19.19 -25.39
C VAL A 141 -4.43 -18.55 -26.13
N PHE A 142 -3.82 -17.51 -25.54
CA PHE A 142 -2.70 -16.80 -26.17
C PHE A 142 -1.32 -17.36 -25.81
N GLY A 143 -1.24 -18.33 -24.92
CA GLY A 143 -0.01 -19.02 -24.53
C GLY A 143 0.02 -20.47 -25.01
N LYS A 144 -0.78 -21.34 -24.40
CA LYS A 144 -0.71 -22.80 -24.59
C LYS A 144 -1.37 -23.28 -25.89
N LEU A 145 -2.41 -22.59 -26.35
CA LEU A 145 -3.18 -22.95 -27.55
C LEU A 145 -2.69 -22.24 -28.83
N GLN A 146 -1.44 -21.78 -28.91
CA GLN A 146 -0.90 -21.10 -30.10
C GLN A 146 -0.13 -22.01 -31.06
N THR A 147 0.10 -23.26 -30.69
CA THR A 147 0.83 -24.25 -31.53
C THR A 147 -0.13 -25.08 -32.36
N ASP A 148 0.35 -25.65 -33.50
CA ASP A 148 -0.46 -26.47 -34.41
C ASP A 148 -1.03 -27.74 -33.74
N THR A 149 -0.35 -28.23 -32.71
CA THR A 149 -0.81 -29.34 -31.86
C THR A 149 -0.88 -28.88 -30.40
N VAL A 150 -1.95 -29.27 -29.72
CA VAL A 150 -2.28 -28.87 -28.35
C VAL A 150 -2.64 -30.08 -27.50
N ARG A 151 -2.62 -29.96 -26.17
CA ARG A 151 -3.09 -31.01 -25.27
C ARG A 151 -4.59 -30.82 -25.00
N ALA A 152 -5.33 -31.90 -24.89
CA ALA A 152 -6.74 -31.87 -24.47
C ALA A 152 -6.93 -31.13 -23.14
N LYS A 153 -5.97 -31.32 -22.20
CA LYS A 153 -5.90 -30.59 -20.92
C LYS A 153 -5.93 -29.06 -21.11
N ASP A 154 -5.18 -28.53 -22.07
CA ASP A 154 -5.10 -27.08 -22.27
C ASP A 154 -6.44 -26.50 -22.77
N TYR A 155 -7.19 -27.23 -23.60
CA TYR A 155 -8.57 -26.87 -23.96
C TYR A 155 -9.53 -26.90 -22.76
N LEU A 156 -9.50 -27.97 -21.97
CA LEU A 156 -10.39 -28.12 -20.81
C LEU A 156 -10.18 -26.99 -19.79
N TYR A 157 -8.92 -26.60 -19.56
CA TYR A 157 -8.56 -25.47 -18.68
C TYR A 157 -9.05 -24.12 -19.25
N ALA A 158 -8.87 -23.89 -20.56
CA ALA A 158 -9.35 -22.69 -21.23
C ALA A 158 -10.87 -22.59 -21.17
N LEU A 159 -11.57 -23.70 -21.49
CA LEU A 159 -13.04 -23.79 -21.48
C LEU A 159 -13.60 -23.53 -20.06
N ARG A 160 -13.03 -24.18 -19.04
CA ARG A 160 -13.46 -24.00 -17.67
C ARG A 160 -13.33 -22.53 -17.21
N ALA A 161 -12.17 -21.91 -17.48
CA ALA A 161 -11.95 -20.51 -17.13
C ALA A 161 -12.89 -19.58 -17.91
N THR A 162 -13.15 -19.84 -19.18
CA THR A 162 -14.08 -19.06 -20.01
C THR A 162 -15.51 -19.16 -19.49
N LEU A 163 -16.00 -20.39 -19.28
CA LEU A 163 -17.35 -20.64 -18.78
C LEU A 163 -17.55 -20.09 -17.36
N ALA A 164 -16.55 -20.17 -16.47
CA ALA A 164 -16.61 -19.57 -15.14
C ALA A 164 -16.73 -18.03 -15.22
N SER A 165 -16.03 -17.39 -16.16
CA SER A 165 -16.18 -15.95 -16.42
C SER A 165 -17.59 -15.60 -16.93
N GLU A 166 -18.11 -16.35 -17.89
CA GLU A 166 -19.46 -16.17 -18.45
C GLU A 166 -20.55 -16.42 -17.40
N TRP A 167 -20.40 -17.41 -16.54
CA TRP A 167 -21.29 -17.69 -15.41
C TRP A 167 -21.49 -16.46 -14.52
N VAL A 168 -20.39 -15.77 -14.20
CA VAL A 168 -20.45 -14.56 -13.37
C VAL A 168 -21.06 -13.38 -14.15
N LEU A 169 -20.74 -13.24 -15.42
CA LEU A 169 -21.33 -12.21 -16.29
C LEU A 169 -22.85 -12.37 -16.45
N ASP A 170 -23.35 -13.61 -16.45
CA ASP A 170 -24.78 -13.94 -16.42
C ASP A 170 -25.47 -13.63 -15.07
N GLY A 171 -24.73 -13.10 -14.09
CA GLY A 171 -25.26 -12.77 -12.76
C GLY A 171 -25.58 -13.98 -11.87
N ARG A 172 -25.01 -15.16 -12.15
CA ARG A 172 -25.27 -16.40 -11.40
C ARG A 172 -24.44 -16.53 -10.10
N GLY A 173 -23.63 -15.51 -9.76
CA GLY A 173 -22.81 -15.49 -8.56
C GLY A 173 -21.52 -16.32 -8.68
N ILE A 174 -21.12 -16.97 -7.57
CA ILE A 174 -19.89 -17.78 -7.51
C ILE A 174 -19.99 -18.95 -8.49
N PRO A 175 -19.01 -19.14 -9.41
CA PRO A 175 -19.05 -20.24 -10.36
C PRO A 175 -18.82 -21.59 -9.65
N PRO A 176 -19.53 -22.65 -10.05
CA PRO A 176 -19.32 -23.98 -9.51
C PRO A 176 -17.91 -24.52 -9.82
N VAL A 177 -17.38 -25.38 -8.94
CA VAL A 177 -16.06 -25.99 -9.11
C VAL A 177 -16.07 -27.13 -10.11
N PRO A 178 -17.04 -28.09 -10.06
CA PRO A 178 -17.11 -29.15 -11.05
C PRO A 178 -17.37 -28.60 -12.46
N PHE A 179 -16.57 -29.03 -13.43
CA PHE A 179 -16.70 -28.57 -14.81
C PHE A 179 -18.07 -28.94 -15.44
N ALA A 180 -18.62 -30.08 -15.07
CA ALA A 180 -19.94 -30.51 -15.53
C ALA A 180 -21.06 -29.50 -15.22
N ASP A 181 -20.96 -28.81 -14.07
CA ASP A 181 -21.96 -27.84 -13.62
C ASP A 181 -21.89 -26.50 -14.40
N LEU A 182 -20.76 -26.24 -15.08
CA LEU A 182 -20.61 -25.10 -15.97
C LEU A 182 -21.13 -25.36 -17.40
N LEU A 183 -21.24 -26.64 -17.81
CA LEU A 183 -21.62 -26.99 -19.18
C LEU A 183 -23.01 -26.50 -19.63
N PRO A 184 -24.03 -26.34 -18.77
CA PRO A 184 -25.32 -25.83 -19.17
C PRO A 184 -25.31 -24.45 -19.85
N ILE A 185 -24.28 -23.61 -19.57
CA ILE A 185 -24.16 -22.27 -20.20
C ILE A 185 -23.35 -22.30 -21.49
N ALA A 186 -22.66 -23.41 -21.79
CA ALA A 186 -21.87 -23.54 -23.00
C ALA A 186 -22.79 -23.64 -24.26
N PRO A 187 -22.42 -23.02 -25.39
CA PRO A 187 -23.11 -23.23 -26.66
C PRO A 187 -23.20 -24.71 -27.03
N ASP A 188 -24.30 -25.13 -27.67
CA ASP A 188 -24.53 -26.54 -28.00
C ASP A 188 -23.41 -27.14 -28.86
N GLU A 189 -22.88 -26.39 -29.83
CA GLU A 189 -21.74 -26.79 -30.67
C GLU A 189 -20.44 -27.03 -29.86
N VAL A 190 -20.20 -26.25 -28.83
CA VAL A 190 -19.06 -26.42 -27.91
C VAL A 190 -19.29 -27.61 -26.98
N ARG A 191 -20.49 -27.71 -26.41
CA ARG A 191 -20.88 -28.77 -25.48
C ARG A 191 -20.80 -30.16 -26.13
N ALA A 192 -21.16 -30.27 -27.40
CA ALA A 192 -21.08 -31.53 -28.17
C ALA A 192 -19.64 -32.07 -28.32
N LEU A 193 -18.62 -31.23 -28.23
CA LEU A 193 -17.20 -31.63 -28.39
C LEU A 193 -16.54 -32.06 -27.07
N ILE A 194 -17.13 -31.68 -25.95
CA ILE A 194 -16.52 -31.91 -24.61
C ILE A 194 -16.37 -33.40 -24.27
N PRO A 195 -17.36 -34.31 -24.53
CA PRO A 195 -17.18 -35.71 -24.26
C PRO A 195 -15.96 -36.33 -24.95
N GLY A 196 -15.71 -35.93 -26.23
CA GLY A 196 -14.53 -36.38 -26.98
C GLY A 196 -13.21 -35.88 -26.38
N LEU A 197 -13.17 -34.64 -25.86
CA LEU A 197 -12.00 -34.10 -25.16
C LEU A 197 -11.72 -34.85 -23.85
N LEU A 198 -12.77 -35.14 -23.08
CA LEU A 198 -12.67 -35.89 -21.82
C LEU A 198 -12.19 -37.31 -22.06
N GLU A 199 -12.77 -37.98 -23.08
CA GLU A 199 -12.36 -39.34 -23.47
C GLU A 199 -10.89 -39.35 -23.94
N HIS A 200 -10.48 -38.36 -24.74
CA HIS A 200 -9.09 -38.25 -25.19
C HIS A 200 -8.16 -38.06 -23.97
N LYS A 201 -8.51 -37.20 -23.03
CA LYS A 201 -7.69 -36.96 -21.82
C LYS A 201 -7.56 -38.23 -20.94
N THR A 202 -8.61 -38.99 -20.81
CA THR A 202 -8.60 -40.21 -19.94
C THR A 202 -7.87 -41.40 -20.55
N ARG A 203 -7.77 -41.45 -21.89
CA ARG A 203 -7.14 -42.59 -22.62
C ARG A 203 -5.67 -42.36 -22.96
N THR A 204 -5.24 -41.11 -22.98
CA THR A 204 -3.88 -40.72 -23.41
C THR A 204 -2.96 -40.49 -22.24
N VAL A 205 -1.66 -40.78 -22.42
CA VAL A 205 -0.62 -40.47 -21.44
C VAL A 205 -0.47 -38.94 -21.31
N GLU A 206 -0.17 -38.45 -20.13
CA GLU A 206 0.00 -37.01 -19.90
C GLU A 206 1.11 -36.45 -20.83
N GLY A 207 0.72 -35.53 -21.71
CA GLY A 207 1.63 -34.94 -22.71
C GLY A 207 1.27 -35.23 -24.16
N GLU A 208 0.38 -36.18 -24.44
CA GLU A 208 -0.07 -36.46 -25.82
C GLU A 208 -0.78 -35.24 -26.42
N ARG A 209 -0.44 -34.97 -27.67
CA ARG A 209 -0.93 -33.79 -28.42
C ARG A 209 -1.92 -34.20 -29.51
N MET A 210 -2.94 -33.40 -29.69
CA MET A 210 -3.95 -33.53 -30.70
C MET A 210 -3.96 -32.33 -31.65
N GLY A 211 -4.57 -32.46 -32.81
CA GLY A 211 -4.82 -31.32 -33.71
C GLY A 211 -5.76 -30.29 -33.06
N ARG A 212 -5.68 -29.06 -33.54
CA ARG A 212 -6.58 -27.99 -33.09
C ARG A 212 -8.03 -28.26 -33.50
N ILE A 213 -8.96 -27.76 -32.66
CA ILE A 213 -10.39 -27.85 -32.88
C ILE A 213 -10.92 -26.44 -33.20
N PRO A 214 -11.17 -26.11 -34.52
CA PRO A 214 -11.49 -24.73 -34.94
C PRO A 214 -12.71 -24.13 -34.24
N ILE A 215 -13.74 -24.93 -33.95
CA ILE A 215 -14.95 -24.48 -33.24
C ILE A 215 -14.59 -24.00 -31.80
N LEU A 216 -13.76 -24.74 -31.08
CA LEU A 216 -13.33 -24.37 -29.74
C LEU A 216 -12.41 -23.14 -29.77
N ASP A 217 -11.51 -23.07 -30.75
CA ASP A 217 -10.64 -21.91 -30.92
C ASP A 217 -11.43 -20.64 -31.20
N ALA A 218 -12.42 -20.72 -32.09
CA ALA A 218 -13.28 -19.59 -32.43
C ALA A 218 -14.12 -19.13 -31.24
N TYR A 219 -14.70 -20.06 -30.47
CA TYR A 219 -15.47 -19.77 -29.28
C TYR A 219 -14.62 -19.09 -28.21
N LEU A 220 -13.50 -19.70 -27.85
CA LEU A 220 -12.60 -19.18 -26.80
C LEU A 220 -12.07 -17.79 -27.16
N HIS A 221 -11.66 -17.60 -28.42
CA HIS A 221 -11.16 -16.31 -28.88
C HIS A 221 -12.26 -15.23 -28.87
N ARG A 222 -13.46 -15.56 -29.39
CA ARG A 222 -14.61 -14.67 -29.38
C ARG A 222 -15.00 -14.26 -27.97
N SER A 223 -15.16 -15.20 -27.06
CA SER A 223 -15.54 -14.93 -25.67
C SER A 223 -14.53 -13.97 -24.98
N ILE A 224 -13.23 -14.17 -25.19
CA ILE A 224 -12.20 -13.28 -24.61
C ILE A 224 -12.29 -11.86 -25.19
N VAL A 225 -12.62 -11.72 -26.50
CA VAL A 225 -12.70 -10.41 -27.17
C VAL A 225 -14.00 -9.68 -26.82
N GLU A 226 -15.14 -10.35 -26.94
CA GLU A 226 -16.47 -9.77 -26.68
C GLU A 226 -16.65 -9.36 -25.23
N ASN A 227 -16.12 -10.15 -24.28
CA ASN A 227 -16.14 -9.83 -22.85
C ASN A 227 -15.07 -8.82 -22.43
N ALA A 228 -14.33 -8.24 -23.41
CA ALA A 228 -13.36 -7.18 -23.15
C ALA A 228 -14.08 -5.90 -22.69
N GLY A 229 -13.96 -5.58 -21.40
CA GLY A 229 -14.59 -4.38 -20.82
C GLY A 229 -15.91 -4.65 -20.09
N CYS A 230 -16.52 -5.85 -20.21
CA CYS A 230 -17.77 -6.18 -19.52
C CYS A 230 -17.65 -6.13 -17.99
N SER A 231 -16.43 -6.26 -17.43
CA SER A 231 -16.20 -6.12 -15.99
C SER A 231 -16.33 -4.68 -15.46
N ALA A 232 -16.30 -3.66 -16.34
CA ALA A 232 -16.33 -2.26 -15.91
C ALA A 232 -17.67 -1.83 -15.28
N GLY A 233 -18.77 -2.49 -15.62
CA GLY A 233 -20.11 -2.24 -15.09
C GLY A 233 -20.48 -3.11 -13.88
N LEU A 234 -19.62 -4.05 -13.49
CA LEU A 234 -19.90 -4.96 -12.40
C LEU A 234 -19.56 -4.32 -11.04
N SER A 235 -20.37 -4.64 -10.02
CA SER A 235 -20.15 -4.15 -8.66
C SER A 235 -18.85 -4.68 -8.09
N THR A 236 -18.14 -3.77 -7.39
CA THR A 236 -17.14 -4.13 -6.38
C THR A 236 -17.82 -4.01 -5.03
N VAL A 237 -17.73 -5.05 -4.20
CA VAL A 237 -18.27 -4.95 -2.84
C VAL A 237 -17.42 -3.95 -2.05
N ALA A 238 -18.05 -2.87 -1.58
CA ALA A 238 -17.43 -1.93 -0.68
C ALA A 238 -17.54 -2.44 0.76
N GLU A 239 -16.43 -2.36 1.51
CA GLU A 239 -16.34 -2.53 2.98
C GLU A 239 -16.91 -3.81 3.60
N THR A 240 -16.22 -4.92 3.35
CA THR A 240 -16.48 -6.21 4.02
C THR A 240 -15.43 -6.56 5.08
N ARG A 241 -14.60 -5.58 5.46
CA ARG A 241 -13.49 -5.75 6.38
C ARG A 241 -13.93 -6.29 7.74
N ALA A 242 -15.05 -5.77 8.26
CA ALA A 242 -15.60 -6.19 9.55
C ALA A 242 -16.01 -7.67 9.59
N SER A 243 -16.62 -8.21 8.53
CA SER A 243 -17.02 -9.62 8.47
C SER A 243 -15.81 -10.55 8.43
N LEU A 244 -14.79 -10.18 7.66
CA LEU A 244 -13.53 -10.94 7.56
C LEU A 244 -12.77 -10.93 8.89
N ASP A 245 -12.73 -9.78 9.56
CA ASP A 245 -12.07 -9.63 10.86
C ASP A 245 -12.80 -10.41 11.96
N THR A 246 -14.13 -10.36 11.97
CA THR A 246 -14.96 -11.15 12.87
C THR A 246 -14.70 -12.66 12.69
N LEU A 247 -14.64 -13.12 11.45
CA LEU A 247 -14.35 -14.52 11.14
C LEU A 247 -12.94 -14.90 11.61
N PHE A 248 -11.94 -14.05 11.35
CA PHE A 248 -10.58 -14.27 11.81
C PHE A 248 -10.49 -14.43 13.33
N ARG A 249 -11.07 -13.50 14.08
CA ARG A 249 -11.06 -13.54 15.56
C ARG A 249 -11.71 -14.78 16.09
N ARG A 250 -12.82 -15.19 15.48
CA ARG A 250 -13.51 -16.42 15.85
C ARG A 250 -12.66 -17.67 15.62
N GLU A 251 -11.97 -17.77 14.49
CA GLU A 251 -11.13 -18.94 14.16
C GLU A 251 -9.88 -19.05 15.05
N ILE A 252 -9.32 -17.91 15.47
CA ILE A 252 -8.06 -17.89 16.24
C ILE A 252 -8.33 -17.80 17.75
N PHE A 253 -9.18 -16.86 18.19
CA PHE A 253 -9.37 -16.52 19.60
C PHE A 253 -10.71 -17.02 20.18
N GLY A 254 -11.58 -17.58 19.37
CA GLY A 254 -12.89 -18.10 19.81
C GLY A 254 -13.93 -17.05 20.21
N THR A 255 -13.58 -15.76 20.23
CA THR A 255 -14.46 -14.67 20.68
C THR A 255 -14.49 -13.50 19.68
N VAL A 256 -15.62 -12.78 19.67
CA VAL A 256 -15.74 -11.47 19.00
C VAL A 256 -15.40 -10.40 20.06
N ALA A 257 -14.26 -9.73 19.91
CA ALA A 257 -13.80 -8.70 20.83
C ALA A 257 -13.76 -7.32 20.14
N GLU A 258 -13.40 -6.27 20.89
CA GLU A 258 -13.28 -4.86 20.51
C GLU A 258 -12.83 -4.61 19.06
N THR A 259 -13.36 -3.58 18.41
CA THR A 259 -13.01 -3.14 17.05
C THR A 259 -11.97 -2.01 17.10
N ALA A 260 -11.40 -1.65 15.95
CA ALA A 260 -10.47 -0.52 15.85
C ALA A 260 -11.14 0.80 16.26
N ASP A 261 -12.43 0.97 15.97
CA ASP A 261 -13.21 2.17 16.28
C ASP A 261 -13.45 2.39 17.78
N ASP A 262 -13.30 1.34 18.60
CA ASP A 262 -13.39 1.45 20.06
C ASP A 262 -12.17 2.16 20.67
N TYR A 263 -11.06 2.29 19.93
CA TYR A 263 -9.82 2.92 20.40
C TYR A 263 -9.80 4.42 20.07
N THR A 264 -10.57 5.18 20.82
CA THR A 264 -10.57 6.66 20.80
C THR A 264 -9.47 7.24 21.68
N LEU A 265 -9.20 8.56 21.60
CA LEU A 265 -8.26 9.26 22.49
C LEU A 265 -8.63 9.10 23.98
N GLU A 266 -9.92 9.05 24.30
CA GLU A 266 -10.38 8.80 25.67
C GLU A 266 -10.06 7.37 26.11
N ARG A 267 -10.30 6.39 25.23
CA ARG A 267 -10.07 4.96 25.51
C ARG A 267 -8.59 4.63 25.75
N VAL A 268 -7.68 5.14 24.90
CA VAL A 268 -6.24 4.81 24.99
C VAL A 268 -5.56 5.42 26.20
N ARG A 269 -6.19 6.39 26.86
CA ARG A 269 -5.70 7.02 28.10
C ARG A 269 -6.19 6.35 29.38
N ARG A 270 -7.04 5.34 29.29
CA ARG A 270 -7.53 4.60 30.45
C ARG A 270 -6.46 3.66 31.01
N PRO A 271 -6.38 3.52 32.34
CA PRO A 271 -5.36 2.67 33.00
C PRO A 271 -5.36 1.20 32.55
N ASP A 272 -6.50 0.69 32.08
CA ASP A 272 -6.66 -0.70 31.61
C ASP A 272 -6.07 -0.96 30.22
N VAL A 273 -5.59 0.07 29.52
CA VAL A 273 -4.91 -0.04 28.22
C VAL A 273 -3.66 0.85 28.11
N LEU A 274 -3.56 1.91 28.91
CA LEU A 274 -2.43 2.84 28.88
C LEU A 274 -1.19 2.21 29.51
N LEU A 275 -0.09 2.17 28.76
CA LEU A 275 1.20 1.67 29.23
C LEU A 275 2.15 2.82 29.64
N PHE A 276 2.09 3.95 28.92
CA PHE A 276 2.96 5.11 29.15
C PHE A 276 2.32 6.40 28.63
N GLU A 277 2.48 7.51 29.37
CA GLU A 277 2.12 8.86 28.92
C GLU A 277 3.15 9.87 29.40
N THR A 278 3.58 10.77 28.53
CA THR A 278 4.58 11.79 28.82
C THR A 278 4.33 13.09 28.07
N VAL A 279 4.86 14.18 28.62
CA VAL A 279 4.98 15.45 27.91
C VAL A 279 6.28 15.41 27.10
N ALA A 280 6.15 15.46 25.78
CA ALA A 280 7.26 15.40 24.83
C ALA A 280 7.66 16.80 24.32
N GLY A 281 8.42 16.83 23.24
CA GLY A 281 8.77 18.06 22.53
C GLY A 281 9.66 19.00 23.34
N SER A 282 9.43 20.29 23.20
CA SER A 282 10.29 21.35 23.77
C SER A 282 10.42 21.26 25.29
N ARG A 283 9.39 20.81 26.00
CA ARG A 283 9.41 20.63 27.46
C ARG A 283 10.37 19.50 27.86
N ALA A 284 10.33 18.38 27.16
CA ALA A 284 11.24 17.26 27.39
C ALA A 284 12.71 17.64 27.09
N TYR A 285 12.93 18.40 26.03
CA TYR A 285 14.27 18.91 25.68
C TYR A 285 14.79 20.00 26.63
N GLY A 286 13.91 20.64 27.40
CA GLY A 286 14.21 21.80 28.22
C GLY A 286 14.30 23.09 27.42
N THR A 287 13.83 23.13 26.18
CA THR A 287 13.87 24.30 25.25
C THR A 287 12.52 25.01 25.12
N ASN A 288 11.57 24.71 26.03
CA ASN A 288 10.26 25.34 26.07
C ASN A 288 10.36 26.83 26.46
N LEU A 289 9.45 27.61 25.90
CA LEU A 289 9.14 28.98 26.32
C LEU A 289 7.83 28.97 27.11
N GLU A 290 7.46 30.09 27.74
CA GLU A 290 6.20 30.21 28.48
C GLU A 290 4.97 29.95 27.59
N THR A 291 5.04 30.28 26.31
CA THR A 291 4.00 30.08 25.31
C THR A 291 4.05 28.72 24.60
N SER A 292 4.95 27.82 25.00
CA SER A 292 5.11 26.54 24.32
C SER A 292 3.94 25.61 24.61
N ASP A 293 3.38 25.03 23.54
CA ASP A 293 2.35 24.01 23.58
C ASP A 293 2.81 22.77 24.37
N GLU A 294 1.86 22.01 24.82
CA GLU A 294 2.11 20.76 25.52
C GLU A 294 1.81 19.57 24.61
N ASP A 295 2.86 18.97 24.08
CA ASP A 295 2.78 17.77 23.25
C ASP A 295 2.68 16.52 24.14
N LEU A 296 1.55 15.80 24.12
CA LEU A 296 1.42 14.53 24.83
C LEU A 296 1.70 13.36 23.88
N ARG A 297 2.52 12.45 24.36
CA ARG A 297 2.83 11.21 23.66
C ARG A 297 2.61 10.04 24.60
N GLY A 298 2.06 8.96 24.07
CA GLY A 298 1.80 7.77 24.88
C GLY A 298 1.97 6.47 24.11
N VAL A 299 1.93 5.39 24.88
CA VAL A 299 1.91 4.01 24.37
C VAL A 299 0.78 3.28 25.07
N PHE A 300 -0.03 2.58 24.31
CA PHE A 300 -1.12 1.76 24.83
C PHE A 300 -1.01 0.31 24.32
N VAL A 301 -1.64 -0.61 25.04
CA VAL A 301 -1.75 -2.02 24.66
C VAL A 301 -3.17 -2.29 24.21
N ALA A 302 -3.34 -2.63 22.95
CA ALA A 302 -4.62 -3.10 22.46
C ALA A 302 -4.86 -4.55 22.91
N ARG A 303 -6.13 -4.91 23.16
CA ARG A 303 -6.47 -6.29 23.59
C ARG A 303 -6.20 -7.31 22.49
N ASN A 304 -5.89 -8.54 22.91
CA ASN A 304 -5.48 -9.63 22.00
C ASN A 304 -6.49 -9.90 20.87
N GLY A 305 -7.78 -9.75 21.11
CA GLY A 305 -8.82 -9.92 20.10
C GLY A 305 -8.68 -8.93 18.92
N LEU A 306 -8.29 -7.68 19.16
CA LEU A 306 -8.01 -6.70 18.10
C LEU A 306 -6.65 -6.96 17.44
N LEU A 307 -5.63 -7.26 18.25
CA LEU A 307 -4.26 -7.49 17.74
C LEU A 307 -4.17 -8.66 16.77
N GLY A 308 -5.01 -9.66 16.97
CA GLY A 308 -5.14 -10.80 16.07
C GLY A 308 -5.85 -10.48 14.76
N GLY A 309 -6.64 -9.39 14.70
CA GLY A 309 -7.52 -9.05 13.57
C GLY A 309 -6.81 -8.61 12.29
N LEU A 310 -7.60 -8.43 11.24
CA LEU A 310 -7.18 -7.82 9.97
C LEU A 310 -7.06 -6.30 10.12
N ASP A 311 -7.88 -5.72 10.99
CA ASP A 311 -7.83 -4.33 11.36
C ASP A 311 -6.86 -4.13 12.52
N ARG A 312 -5.93 -3.17 12.35
CA ARG A 312 -4.94 -2.82 13.36
C ARG A 312 -5.08 -1.35 13.70
N VAL A 313 -5.11 -1.05 14.98
CA VAL A 313 -4.89 0.31 15.46
C VAL A 313 -3.41 0.49 15.67
N GLU A 314 -2.74 1.19 14.76
CA GLU A 314 -1.32 1.49 14.91
C GLU A 314 -1.08 2.72 15.78
N GLN A 315 -1.97 3.70 15.68
CA GLN A 315 -1.84 5.00 16.33
C GLN A 315 -3.21 5.66 16.49
N VAL A 316 -3.41 6.37 17.58
CA VAL A 316 -4.55 7.26 17.81
C VAL A 316 -4.01 8.66 18.07
N SER A 317 -4.53 9.66 17.35
CA SER A 317 -4.07 11.05 17.46
C SER A 317 -5.22 12.03 17.28
N ASP A 318 -5.05 13.25 17.80
CA ASP A 318 -5.91 14.37 17.45
C ASP A 318 -5.56 14.96 16.07
N ASP A 319 -6.41 15.85 15.55
CA ASP A 319 -6.25 16.48 14.24
C ASP A 319 -5.01 17.39 14.16
N ARG A 320 -4.55 17.94 15.30
CA ARG A 320 -3.39 18.83 15.39
C ARG A 320 -2.07 18.08 15.54
N GLY A 321 -2.12 16.82 15.98
CA GLY A 321 -0.94 16.01 16.30
C GLY A 321 -0.30 16.40 17.65
N ASP A 322 -1.02 17.11 18.50
CA ASP A 322 -0.57 17.45 19.86
C ASP A 322 -0.69 16.24 20.81
N LEU A 323 -1.67 15.38 20.54
CA LEU A 323 -1.92 14.12 21.26
C LEU A 323 -1.64 12.95 20.33
N VAL A 324 -0.64 12.11 20.63
CA VAL A 324 -0.30 10.94 19.82
C VAL A 324 -0.01 9.74 20.70
N TYR A 325 -0.78 8.66 20.53
CA TYR A 325 -0.64 7.41 21.25
C TYR A 325 -0.39 6.27 20.28
N TYR A 326 0.71 5.54 20.47
CA TYR A 326 1.09 4.40 19.64
C TYR A 326 0.61 3.10 20.28
N GLU A 327 0.08 2.19 19.46
CA GLU A 327 -0.08 0.81 19.92
C GLU A 327 1.30 0.19 20.16
N LEU A 328 1.42 -0.64 21.20
CA LEU A 328 2.71 -1.19 21.66
C LEU A 328 3.49 -1.90 20.53
N GLY A 329 2.84 -2.67 19.66
CA GLY A 329 3.49 -3.34 18.53
C GLY A 329 4.05 -2.34 17.53
N ARG A 330 3.27 -1.31 17.19
CA ARG A 330 3.73 -0.21 16.34
C ARG A 330 4.88 0.55 16.96
N PHE A 331 4.80 0.82 18.25
CA PHE A 331 5.88 1.49 18.99
C PHE A 331 7.18 0.68 18.96
N VAL A 332 7.10 -0.62 19.20
CA VAL A 332 8.25 -1.54 19.12
C VAL A 332 8.82 -1.63 17.71
N GLU A 333 7.99 -1.62 16.67
CA GLU A 333 8.47 -1.53 15.27
C GLU A 333 9.28 -0.26 15.01
N LEU A 334 8.83 0.88 15.53
CA LEU A 334 9.57 2.15 15.42
C LEU A 334 10.89 2.10 16.20
N LEU A 335 10.91 1.48 17.38
CA LEU A 335 12.12 1.27 18.16
C LEU A 335 13.13 0.36 17.44
N LEU A 336 12.67 -0.73 16.83
CA LEU A 336 13.50 -1.63 16.02
C LEU A 336 14.15 -0.93 14.82
N LYS A 337 13.50 0.11 14.28
CA LYS A 337 14.03 0.95 13.21
C LYS A 337 14.91 2.08 13.73
N ASN A 338 15.14 2.17 15.03
CA ASN A 338 15.80 3.29 15.69
C ASN A 338 15.20 4.66 15.31
N ASN A 339 13.86 4.74 15.24
CA ASN A 339 13.18 6.00 14.97
C ASN A 339 13.48 6.99 16.13
N PRO A 340 13.97 8.22 15.84
CA PRO A 340 14.34 9.17 16.88
C PRO A 340 13.23 9.49 17.87
N ASN A 341 12.01 9.73 17.38
CA ASN A 341 10.87 10.08 18.24
C ASN A 341 10.48 8.94 19.18
N ALA A 342 10.51 7.70 18.68
CA ALA A 342 10.22 6.53 19.52
C ALA A 342 11.31 6.27 20.56
N LEU A 343 12.58 6.41 20.16
CA LEU A 343 13.71 6.28 21.10
C LEU A 343 13.67 7.34 22.19
N GLU A 344 13.32 8.59 21.87
CA GLU A 344 13.16 9.64 22.87
C GLU A 344 12.13 9.25 23.95
N LEU A 345 11.01 8.60 23.58
CA LEU A 345 9.96 8.23 24.53
C LEU A 345 10.41 7.22 25.60
N ILE A 346 11.32 6.31 25.28
CA ILE A 346 11.86 5.36 26.29
C ILE A 346 12.98 5.94 27.14
N ALA A 347 13.38 7.20 26.90
CA ALA A 347 14.42 7.91 27.65
C ALA A 347 13.92 9.26 28.21
N MET A 348 12.59 9.41 28.34
CA MET A 348 11.99 10.65 28.83
C MET A 348 12.44 10.98 30.25
N PRO A 349 12.72 12.27 30.53
CA PRO A 349 12.97 12.74 31.89
C PRO A 349 11.76 12.48 32.79
N ASP A 350 12.00 12.08 34.05
CA ASP A 350 10.92 11.68 34.98
C ASP A 350 9.95 12.84 35.27
N ASP A 351 10.42 14.07 35.28
CA ASP A 351 9.59 15.27 35.46
C ASP A 351 8.63 15.55 34.28
N CYS A 352 8.83 14.88 33.17
CA CYS A 352 7.93 14.94 32.01
C CYS A 352 6.95 13.77 31.96
N VAL A 353 7.17 12.71 32.72
CA VAL A 353 6.34 11.50 32.71
C VAL A 353 5.05 11.72 33.51
N ARG A 354 3.89 11.52 32.90
CA ARG A 354 2.58 11.59 33.55
C ARG A 354 2.09 10.25 34.07
N TYR A 355 2.39 9.19 33.31
CA TYR A 355 2.04 7.82 33.69
C TYR A 355 3.08 6.85 33.15
N ARG A 356 3.47 5.88 33.97
CA ARG A 356 4.38 4.79 33.59
C ARG A 356 3.96 3.50 34.27
N HIS A 357 3.48 2.56 33.49
CA HIS A 357 3.25 1.21 33.98
C HIS A 357 4.59 0.48 34.19
N PRO A 358 4.76 -0.37 35.21
CA PRO A 358 6.05 -1.06 35.47
C PRO A 358 6.58 -1.87 34.26
N LEU A 359 5.71 -2.45 33.47
CA LEU A 359 6.09 -3.20 32.26
C LEU A 359 6.76 -2.32 31.19
N PHE A 360 6.50 -1.02 31.17
CA PHE A 360 7.14 -0.10 30.23
C PHE A 360 8.64 0.02 30.45
N GLU A 361 9.13 -0.15 31.69
CA GLU A 361 10.56 -0.07 32.05
C GLU A 361 11.40 -1.15 31.35
N ARG A 362 10.77 -2.25 30.93
CA ARG A 362 11.45 -3.29 30.14
C ARG A 362 11.88 -2.80 28.75
N LEU A 363 11.24 -1.74 28.23
CA LEU A 363 11.60 -1.08 26.97
C LEU A 363 12.73 -0.06 27.21
N SER A 364 13.88 -0.54 27.64
CA SER A 364 15.01 0.35 27.94
C SER A 364 15.84 0.70 26.68
N PRO A 365 16.48 1.89 26.60
CA PRO A 365 17.35 2.26 25.49
C PRO A 365 18.41 1.22 25.14
N SER A 366 18.98 0.53 26.12
CA SER A 366 20.00 -0.50 25.94
C SER A 366 19.54 -1.72 25.11
N VAL A 367 18.24 -1.93 24.99
CA VAL A 367 17.66 -3.01 24.17
C VAL A 367 17.61 -2.63 22.70
N PHE A 368 17.48 -1.32 22.40
CA PHE A 368 17.15 -0.84 21.04
C PHE A 368 18.25 -0.01 20.39
N LEU A 369 19.12 0.66 21.16
CA LEU A 369 20.18 1.47 20.57
C LEU A 369 21.13 0.60 19.73
N SER A 370 21.40 1.06 18.52
CA SER A 370 22.25 0.36 17.55
C SER A 370 22.88 1.36 16.57
N LYS A 371 23.76 0.88 15.70
CA LYS A 371 24.38 1.70 14.64
C LYS A 371 23.37 2.22 13.62
N LEU A 372 22.14 1.69 13.57
CA LEU A 372 21.07 2.25 12.75
C LEU A 372 20.75 3.71 13.09
N CYS A 373 21.07 4.17 14.32
CA CYS A 373 20.90 5.57 14.71
C CYS A 373 21.69 6.53 13.82
N ALA A 374 22.85 6.13 13.28
CA ALA A 374 23.62 6.95 12.33
C ALA A 374 22.74 7.42 11.16
N LYS A 375 22.11 6.47 10.50
CA LYS A 375 21.27 6.74 9.35
C LYS A 375 19.96 7.44 9.72
N THR A 376 19.25 6.94 10.73
CA THR A 376 17.90 7.43 11.04
C THR A 376 17.88 8.84 11.60
N PHE A 377 18.83 9.19 12.48
CA PHE A 377 18.95 10.55 12.98
C PHE A 377 19.46 11.51 11.91
N ALA A 378 20.42 11.09 11.07
CA ALA A 378 20.92 11.90 9.98
C ALA A 378 19.83 12.16 8.92
N GLU A 379 19.09 11.16 8.47
CA GLU A 379 18.01 11.32 7.49
C GLU A 379 16.91 12.26 8.02
N TYR A 380 16.55 12.10 9.31
CA TYR A 380 15.54 12.96 9.92
C TYR A 380 16.04 14.41 10.02
N ALA A 381 17.29 14.63 10.46
CA ALA A 381 17.91 15.94 10.54
C ALA A 381 18.02 16.62 9.16
N MET A 382 18.48 15.89 8.13
CA MET A 382 18.55 16.39 6.76
C MET A 382 17.16 16.70 6.17
N GLY A 383 16.13 15.95 6.62
CA GLY A 383 14.73 16.25 6.31
C GLY A 383 14.29 17.61 6.86
N GLN A 384 14.72 17.97 8.08
CA GLN A 384 14.40 19.26 8.69
C GLN A 384 15.14 20.42 7.98
N ILE A 385 16.39 20.25 7.56
CA ILE A 385 17.13 21.24 6.75
C ILE A 385 16.39 21.52 5.43
N ARG A 386 15.93 20.45 4.76
CA ARG A 386 15.15 20.61 3.51
C ARG A 386 13.85 21.37 3.73
N LYS A 387 13.16 21.13 4.86
CA LYS A 387 11.95 21.88 5.25
C LYS A 387 12.27 23.34 5.53
N ALA A 388 13.34 23.62 6.26
CA ALA A 388 13.77 25.00 6.55
C ALA A 388 14.11 25.78 5.27
N ARG A 389 14.79 25.14 4.30
CA ARG A 389 15.11 25.71 2.99
C ARG A 389 13.86 25.88 2.11
N GLY A 390 12.92 24.93 2.17
CA GLY A 390 11.65 25.00 1.44
C GLY A 390 10.77 26.16 1.92
N LEU A 391 10.74 26.44 3.21
CA LEU A 391 10.04 27.56 3.81
C LEU A 391 10.66 28.89 3.34
N ASN A 392 12.00 28.98 3.32
CA ASN A 392 12.70 30.15 2.80
C ASN A 392 12.29 30.48 1.34
N LYS A 393 12.24 29.47 0.45
CA LYS A 393 11.78 29.68 -0.92
C LYS A 393 10.35 30.23 -1.00
N LYS A 394 9.44 29.78 -0.15
CA LYS A 394 8.05 30.26 -0.12
C LYS A 394 7.93 31.68 0.44
N ILE A 395 8.76 32.03 1.42
CA ILE A 395 8.79 33.39 2.00
C ILE A 395 9.42 34.39 1.04
N VAL A 396 10.54 34.03 0.41
CA VAL A 396 11.32 34.93 -0.47
C VAL A 396 10.69 35.06 -1.86
N ASN A 397 10.00 34.01 -2.35
CA ASN A 397 9.35 34.01 -3.66
C ASN A 397 7.83 33.76 -3.50
N PRO A 398 7.07 34.76 -3.05
CA PRO A 398 5.62 34.61 -2.93
C PRO A 398 4.98 34.39 -4.30
N GLN A 399 4.03 33.52 -4.38
CA GLN A 399 3.25 33.31 -5.60
C GLN A 399 2.13 34.35 -5.68
N PRO A 400 1.87 34.92 -6.88
CA PRO A 400 0.77 35.85 -7.06
C PRO A 400 -0.57 35.17 -6.73
N GLU A 401 -1.54 35.95 -6.27
CA GLU A 401 -2.88 35.44 -5.95
C GLU A 401 -3.53 34.77 -7.17
N LYS A 402 -3.37 35.39 -8.34
CA LYS A 402 -3.85 34.82 -9.61
C LYS A 402 -2.74 34.02 -10.29
N ARG A 403 -3.03 32.77 -10.59
CA ARG A 403 -2.13 31.91 -11.34
C ARG A 403 -1.92 32.44 -12.78
N HIS A 404 -0.74 32.21 -13.33
CA HIS A 404 -0.48 32.50 -14.75
C HIS A 404 -1.40 31.64 -15.65
N PRO A 405 -2.05 32.22 -16.64
CA PRO A 405 -2.95 31.48 -17.54
C PRO A 405 -2.17 30.51 -18.44
N LEU A 406 -2.85 29.51 -18.97
CA LEU A 406 -2.28 28.46 -19.82
C LEU A 406 -1.49 29.03 -21.01
N LEU A 407 -2.03 30.07 -21.66
CA LEU A 407 -1.40 30.69 -22.83
C LEU A 407 -0.03 31.34 -22.54
N SER A 408 0.30 31.62 -21.29
CA SER A 408 1.65 32.09 -20.90
C SER A 408 2.72 31.01 -21.04
N PHE A 409 2.32 29.75 -21.18
CA PHE A 409 3.21 28.58 -21.39
C PHE A 409 3.24 28.13 -22.86
N CYS A 410 2.66 28.92 -23.75
CA CYS A 410 2.65 28.69 -25.19
C CYS A 410 3.66 29.62 -25.88
N HIS A 411 4.47 29.07 -26.77
CA HIS A 411 5.51 29.82 -27.49
C HIS A 411 5.43 29.56 -29.00
N VAL A 412 5.67 30.61 -29.80
CA VAL A 412 5.71 30.54 -31.26
C VAL A 412 7.17 30.54 -31.71
N PRO A 413 7.63 29.59 -32.54
CA PRO A 413 8.97 29.65 -33.13
C PRO A 413 9.16 30.89 -33.98
N LEU A 414 10.25 31.64 -33.79
CA LEU A 414 10.59 32.83 -34.57
C LEU A 414 12.10 32.88 -34.77
N GLY A 415 12.56 32.78 -36.00
CA GLY A 415 13.97 32.72 -36.36
C GLY A 415 14.67 31.52 -35.72
N GLN A 416 15.75 31.73 -34.96
CA GLN A 416 16.47 30.68 -34.22
C GLN A 416 15.99 30.52 -32.76
N GLY A 417 14.88 31.17 -32.39
CA GLY A 417 14.32 31.15 -31.04
C GLY A 417 12.80 30.97 -31.01
N SER A 418 12.21 31.43 -29.91
CA SER A 418 10.75 31.45 -29.75
C SER A 418 10.33 32.72 -28.98
N VAL A 419 9.10 33.14 -29.21
CA VAL A 419 8.47 34.26 -28.49
C VAL A 419 7.19 33.78 -27.81
N PRO A 420 6.77 34.41 -26.68
CA PRO A 420 5.49 34.08 -26.05
C PRO A 420 4.34 34.25 -27.05
N LEU A 421 3.39 33.33 -27.02
CA LEU A 421 2.23 33.32 -27.93
C LEU A 421 1.43 34.60 -27.85
N LEU A 422 1.17 35.11 -26.65
CA LEU A 422 0.38 36.32 -26.45
C LEU A 422 1.06 37.56 -27.06
N ASP A 423 2.39 37.68 -26.93
CA ASP A 423 3.16 38.76 -27.53
C ASP A 423 3.15 38.69 -29.06
N TRP A 424 3.26 37.44 -29.59
CA TRP A 424 3.22 37.20 -31.02
C TRP A 424 1.85 37.56 -31.61
N LEU A 425 0.74 37.17 -30.97
CA LEU A 425 -0.62 37.51 -31.39
C LEU A 425 -0.85 39.04 -31.32
N HIS A 426 -0.41 39.65 -30.23
CA HIS A 426 -0.50 41.11 -30.06
C HIS A 426 0.25 41.86 -31.15
N SER A 427 1.45 41.41 -31.53
CA SER A 427 2.24 42.02 -32.61
C SER A 427 1.55 41.99 -33.99
N LYS A 428 0.61 41.06 -34.15
CA LYS A 428 -0.23 40.89 -35.37
C LYS A 428 -1.62 41.52 -35.22
N SER A 429 -1.92 42.12 -34.08
CA SER A 429 -3.27 42.66 -33.74
C SER A 429 -4.37 41.58 -33.84
N ILE A 430 -4.06 40.34 -33.41
CA ILE A 430 -4.97 39.21 -33.43
C ILE A 430 -5.44 38.90 -31.99
N ASP A 431 -6.76 38.81 -31.81
CA ASP A 431 -7.35 38.37 -30.54
C ASP A 431 -7.26 36.84 -30.43
N PRO A 432 -6.76 36.27 -29.31
CA PRO A 432 -6.80 34.83 -29.06
C PRO A 432 -8.19 34.20 -29.20
N ALA A 433 -9.27 34.95 -28.97
CA ALA A 433 -10.65 34.49 -29.14
C ALA A 433 -11.05 34.28 -30.60
N GLU A 434 -10.36 34.91 -31.56
CA GLU A 434 -10.58 34.76 -33.00
C GLU A 434 -9.70 33.67 -33.63
N CYS A 435 -8.92 32.96 -32.79
CA CYS A 435 -8.02 31.93 -33.26
C CYS A 435 -8.65 30.54 -33.19
N GLY A 436 -8.31 29.70 -34.18
CA GLY A 436 -8.57 28.24 -34.19
C GLY A 436 -7.27 27.46 -33.97
N LEU A 437 -7.38 26.29 -33.35
CA LEU A 437 -6.25 25.44 -33.02
C LEU A 437 -6.45 24.02 -33.52
N THR A 438 -5.42 23.45 -34.16
CA THR A 438 -5.39 22.02 -34.49
C THR A 438 -4.08 21.39 -34.04
N ALA A 439 -4.14 20.13 -33.58
CA ALA A 439 -2.92 19.40 -33.24
C ALA A 439 -2.12 19.00 -34.48
N VAL A 440 -0.81 19.13 -34.42
CA VAL A 440 0.10 18.66 -35.46
C VAL A 440 0.36 17.17 -35.27
N ARG A 441 0.11 16.38 -36.31
CA ARG A 441 0.26 14.91 -36.24
C ARG A 441 1.72 14.52 -35.97
N ASN A 442 1.93 13.61 -35.03
CA ASN A 442 3.26 13.12 -34.61
C ASN A 442 4.20 14.19 -34.01
N ALA A 443 3.68 15.33 -33.58
CA ALA A 443 4.44 16.38 -32.88
C ALA A 443 3.75 16.73 -31.55
N ALA A 444 4.17 16.08 -30.46
CA ALA A 444 3.58 16.28 -29.15
C ALA A 444 3.76 17.74 -28.68
N GLY A 445 2.67 18.35 -28.19
CA GLY A 445 2.69 19.75 -27.71
C GLY A 445 2.74 20.81 -28.79
N VAL A 446 2.76 20.45 -30.10
CA VAL A 446 2.79 21.39 -31.23
C VAL A 446 1.42 21.52 -31.85
N PHE A 447 1.01 22.76 -32.11
CA PHE A 447 -0.30 23.09 -32.65
C PHE A 447 -0.19 24.11 -33.76
N ALA A 448 -1.04 23.97 -34.80
CA ALA A 448 -1.19 24.96 -35.84
C ALA A 448 -2.26 25.96 -35.45
N ILE A 449 -1.97 27.25 -35.63
CA ILE A 449 -2.84 28.38 -35.30
C ILE A 449 -3.47 28.90 -36.59
N TYR A 450 -4.77 29.09 -36.59
CA TYR A 450 -5.55 29.69 -37.66
C TYR A 450 -6.26 30.91 -37.15
N HIS A 451 -6.48 31.88 -38.00
CA HIS A 451 -7.21 33.11 -37.69
C HIS A 451 -8.38 33.31 -38.63
N ALA A 452 -9.51 33.68 -38.09
CA ALA A 452 -10.70 34.11 -38.89
C ALA A 452 -11.51 35.15 -38.10
N PRO A 453 -12.40 35.89 -38.75
CA PRO A 453 -13.26 36.87 -38.08
C PRO A 453 -14.01 36.27 -36.88
N THR A 454 -14.39 37.13 -35.96
CA THR A 454 -15.09 36.76 -34.72
C THR A 454 -16.27 35.80 -34.95
N GLY A 455 -16.33 34.71 -34.19
CA GLY A 455 -17.40 33.70 -34.22
C GLY A 455 -17.17 32.54 -35.15
N VAL A 456 -16.12 32.51 -35.97
CA VAL A 456 -15.75 31.38 -36.83
C VAL A 456 -15.07 30.27 -36.02
N TYR A 457 -14.13 30.68 -35.16
CA TYR A 457 -13.42 29.76 -34.26
C TYR A 457 -13.83 29.96 -32.81
N ARG A 458 -13.48 28.98 -31.94
CA ARG A 458 -13.87 28.94 -30.53
C ARG A 458 -12.84 29.61 -29.58
N GLY A 459 -11.81 30.19 -30.14
CA GLY A 459 -10.65 30.65 -29.38
C GLY A 459 -9.64 29.55 -29.07
N LEU A 460 -8.55 29.88 -28.39
CA LEU A 460 -7.46 28.96 -28.06
C LEU A 460 -7.70 28.21 -26.75
N VAL A 461 -8.50 28.78 -25.84
CA VAL A 461 -8.76 28.23 -24.48
C VAL A 461 -10.27 28.15 -24.25
N SER A 462 -10.72 27.14 -23.53
CA SER A 462 -12.14 26.95 -23.22
C SER A 462 -12.64 28.03 -22.24
N PRO A 463 -13.76 28.69 -22.54
CA PRO A 463 -14.41 29.57 -21.56
C PRO A 463 -14.89 28.85 -20.29
N LYS A 464 -15.15 27.54 -20.38
CA LYS A 464 -15.61 26.70 -19.26
C LYS A 464 -14.46 26.10 -18.46
N ASP A 465 -13.30 25.93 -19.08
CA ASP A 465 -12.10 25.37 -18.47
C ASP A 465 -10.86 26.15 -18.96
N PRO A 466 -10.42 27.16 -18.23
CA PRO A 466 -9.28 28.00 -18.63
C PRO A 466 -7.94 27.25 -18.64
N ASP A 467 -7.93 25.99 -18.20
CA ASP A 467 -6.77 25.12 -18.17
C ASP A 467 -6.73 24.11 -19.33
N ALA A 468 -7.65 24.22 -20.28
CA ALA A 468 -7.72 23.34 -21.45
C ALA A 468 -7.64 24.13 -22.76
N LEU A 469 -6.77 23.65 -23.68
CA LEU A 469 -6.75 24.11 -25.06
C LEU A 469 -7.99 23.60 -25.80
N VAL A 470 -8.55 24.43 -26.70
CA VAL A 470 -9.72 24.11 -27.50
C VAL A 470 -9.33 23.87 -28.95
N TYR A 471 -9.70 22.71 -29.46
CA TYR A 471 -9.54 22.39 -30.87
C TYR A 471 -10.72 22.92 -31.71
N SER A 472 -10.39 23.43 -32.87
CA SER A 472 -11.36 23.94 -33.84
C SER A 472 -11.46 23.05 -35.07
N SER A 473 -12.65 22.93 -35.64
CA SER A 473 -12.83 22.35 -36.98
C SER A 473 -12.35 23.39 -37.99
N VAL A 474 -11.24 23.10 -38.65
CA VAL A 474 -10.62 23.99 -39.63
C VAL A 474 -10.81 23.38 -41.03
N PRO A 475 -11.24 24.19 -42.04
CA PRO A 475 -11.32 23.73 -43.43
C PRO A 475 -9.97 23.21 -43.95
N ARG A 476 -9.99 22.20 -44.82
CA ARG A 476 -8.75 21.56 -45.34
C ARG A 476 -7.84 22.52 -46.09
N GLU A 477 -8.43 23.56 -46.68
CA GLU A 477 -7.74 24.55 -47.54
C GLU A 477 -7.26 25.76 -46.75
N ALA A 478 -7.57 25.82 -45.44
CA ALA A 478 -7.12 26.93 -44.61
C ALA A 478 -5.63 26.80 -44.28
N GLU A 479 -4.88 27.89 -44.48
CA GLU A 479 -3.47 27.95 -44.14
C GLU A 479 -3.30 28.43 -42.69
N PRO A 480 -2.42 27.78 -41.90
CA PRO A 480 -2.10 28.24 -40.55
C PRO A 480 -1.33 29.58 -40.62
N ILE A 481 -1.66 30.49 -39.72
CA ILE A 481 -0.92 31.75 -39.58
C ILE A 481 0.39 31.56 -38.83
N GLY A 482 0.56 30.45 -38.15
CA GLY A 482 1.76 30.04 -37.40
C GLY A 482 1.58 28.74 -36.64
N TRP A 483 2.63 28.34 -35.95
CA TRP A 483 2.64 27.17 -35.07
C TRP A 483 3.03 27.56 -33.66
N MET A 484 2.46 26.95 -32.67
CA MET A 484 2.88 27.12 -31.27
C MET A 484 3.28 25.79 -30.66
N HIS A 485 4.16 25.87 -29.67
CA HIS A 485 4.46 24.79 -28.75
C HIS A 485 3.87 25.12 -27.38
N PHE A 486 3.07 24.23 -26.82
CA PHE A 486 2.59 24.29 -25.45
C PHE A 486 3.49 23.45 -24.56
N ASN A 487 4.15 24.11 -23.60
CA ASN A 487 4.96 23.43 -22.58
C ASN A 487 4.06 22.95 -21.44
N GLU A 488 3.42 21.80 -21.66
CA GLU A 488 2.48 21.20 -20.72
C GLU A 488 3.11 20.87 -19.37
N ASP A 489 4.38 20.40 -19.38
CA ASP A 489 5.10 20.04 -18.14
C ASP A 489 5.38 21.28 -17.29
N ALA A 490 5.81 22.38 -17.90
CA ALA A 490 6.01 23.64 -17.19
C ALA A 490 4.68 24.20 -16.64
N PHE A 491 3.60 24.09 -17.39
CA PHE A 491 2.27 24.49 -16.92
C PHE A 491 1.80 23.64 -15.73
N LYS A 492 1.88 22.32 -15.82
CA LYS A 492 1.54 21.40 -14.72
C LYS A 492 2.39 21.66 -13.47
N ALA A 493 3.69 21.88 -13.66
CA ALA A 493 4.60 22.21 -12.57
C ALA A 493 4.23 23.55 -11.90
N HIS A 494 3.88 24.58 -12.69
CA HIS A 494 3.42 25.88 -12.19
C HIS A 494 2.09 25.74 -11.42
N CYS A 495 1.10 25.02 -11.96
CA CYS A 495 -0.18 24.78 -11.30
C CYS A 495 0.00 24.07 -9.95
N LYS A 496 0.89 23.08 -9.92
CA LYS A 496 1.23 22.34 -8.69
C LYS A 496 1.88 23.28 -7.67
N ALA A 497 2.91 24.03 -8.07
CA ALA A 497 3.64 24.94 -7.20
C ALA A 497 2.73 26.05 -6.63
N HIS A 498 1.84 26.60 -7.45
CA HIS A 498 0.87 27.62 -7.04
C HIS A 498 -0.12 27.07 -6.01
N ARG A 499 -0.68 25.86 -6.25
CA ARG A 499 -1.59 25.19 -5.32
C ARG A 499 -0.91 24.88 -3.99
N GLU A 500 0.29 24.31 -4.02
CA GLU A 500 1.08 24.00 -2.83
C GLU A 500 1.47 25.24 -2.03
N TYR A 501 1.67 26.38 -2.70
CA TYR A 501 1.95 27.66 -2.04
C TYR A 501 0.71 28.17 -1.31
N TRP A 502 -0.45 28.22 -1.97
CA TRP A 502 -1.66 28.77 -1.36
C TRP A 502 -2.26 27.85 -0.30
N GLN A 503 -2.18 26.53 -0.46
CA GLN A 503 -2.49 25.59 0.62
C GLN A 503 -1.60 25.80 1.84
N TRP A 504 -0.30 26.05 1.62
CA TRP A 504 0.60 26.40 2.71
C TRP A 504 0.22 27.72 3.37
N VAL A 505 -0.19 28.74 2.62
CA VAL A 505 -0.64 30.05 3.17
C VAL A 505 -1.87 29.86 4.05
N GLU A 506 -2.83 29.03 3.65
CA GLU A 506 -4.05 28.73 4.41
C GLU A 506 -3.78 27.92 5.70
N GLN A 507 -2.81 27.02 5.65
CA GLN A 507 -2.51 26.08 6.75
C GLN A 507 -1.32 26.50 7.62
N ARG A 508 -0.63 27.60 7.28
CA ARG A 508 0.55 28.02 8.02
C ARG A 508 0.18 28.46 9.43
N ASN A 509 1.02 28.10 10.40
CA ASN A 509 0.95 28.65 11.75
C ASN A 509 1.43 30.11 11.70
N GLU A 510 0.51 31.04 11.92
CA GLU A 510 0.76 32.50 11.81
C GLU A 510 1.80 32.96 12.84
N GLU A 511 1.76 32.45 14.08
CA GLU A 511 2.73 32.79 15.13
C GLU A 511 4.15 32.39 14.73
N ARG A 512 4.29 31.17 14.16
CA ARG A 512 5.57 30.68 13.63
C ARG A 512 6.05 31.48 12.43
N PHE A 513 5.14 31.90 11.56
CA PHE A 513 5.44 32.76 10.42
C PHE A 513 5.91 34.15 10.89
N HIS A 514 5.24 34.75 11.86
CA HIS A 514 5.63 36.03 12.46
C HIS A 514 6.98 35.93 13.18
N THR A 515 7.25 34.86 13.91
CA THR A 515 8.53 34.62 14.56
C THR A 515 9.66 34.56 13.53
N ASN A 516 9.47 33.79 12.43
CA ASN A 516 10.47 33.70 11.37
C ASN A 516 10.62 34.99 10.57
N ALA A 517 9.56 35.79 10.43
CA ALA A 517 9.60 37.11 9.81
C ALA A 517 10.28 38.15 10.71
N SER A 518 10.10 38.08 12.03
CA SER A 518 10.62 39.08 12.97
C SER A 518 12.15 39.10 13.09
N HIS A 519 12.82 37.91 13.02
CA HIS A 519 14.29 37.88 13.01
C HIS A 519 14.90 38.21 11.63
N GLY A 520 14.09 38.36 10.57
CA GLY A 520 14.51 38.89 9.26
C GLY A 520 15.49 38.03 8.44
N ARG A 521 15.80 36.80 8.88
CA ARG A 521 16.86 35.94 8.29
C ARG A 521 16.34 34.91 7.29
N GLY A 522 15.02 34.86 7.07
CA GLY A 522 14.37 34.06 6.01
C GLY A 522 14.44 32.55 6.14
N TYR A 523 14.70 31.98 7.33
CA TYR A 523 14.71 30.55 7.57
C TYR A 523 13.92 30.13 8.81
N ASP A 524 13.50 28.86 8.87
CA ASP A 524 12.82 28.29 10.04
C ASP A 524 13.84 27.91 11.13
N SER A 525 14.05 28.83 12.09
CA SER A 525 15.00 28.66 13.18
C SER A 525 14.65 27.48 14.10
N LYS A 526 13.35 27.21 14.32
CA LYS A 526 12.90 26.05 15.12
C LYS A 526 13.31 24.73 14.46
N ASN A 527 13.16 24.59 13.15
CA ASN A 527 13.58 23.38 12.44
C ASN A 527 15.10 23.20 12.44
N LEU A 528 15.88 24.26 12.29
CA LEU A 528 17.35 24.18 12.38
C LEU A 528 17.83 23.84 13.79
N MET A 529 17.20 24.39 14.83
CA MET A 529 17.46 23.99 16.21
C MET A 529 17.22 22.48 16.40
N HIS A 530 16.11 21.94 15.90
CA HIS A 530 15.85 20.51 15.96
C HIS A 530 16.86 19.67 15.18
N THR A 531 17.34 20.16 14.04
CA THR A 531 18.40 19.50 13.26
C THR A 531 19.68 19.37 14.07
N ILE A 532 20.19 20.47 14.62
CA ILE A 532 21.43 20.47 15.43
C ILE A 532 21.26 19.57 16.64
N ARG A 533 20.14 19.67 17.37
CA ARG A 533 19.84 18.81 18.52
C ARG A 533 19.92 17.31 18.18
N LEU A 534 19.30 16.90 17.06
CA LEU A 534 19.28 15.49 16.65
C LEU A 534 20.67 14.98 16.25
N LEU A 535 21.46 15.78 15.54
CA LEU A 535 22.82 15.40 15.15
C LEU A 535 23.76 15.30 16.37
N GLU A 536 23.62 16.20 17.33
CA GLU A 536 24.36 16.14 18.60
C GLU A 536 23.97 14.90 19.42
N MET A 537 22.66 14.58 19.49
CA MET A 537 22.18 13.36 20.15
C MET A 537 22.75 12.10 19.49
N ALA A 538 22.76 12.05 18.15
CA ALA A 538 23.37 10.94 17.43
C ALA A 538 24.85 10.76 17.75
N ALA A 539 25.60 11.86 17.81
CA ALA A 539 27.02 11.83 18.18
C ALA A 539 27.25 11.40 19.64
N GLU A 540 26.35 11.75 20.57
CA GLU A 540 26.37 11.26 21.97
C GLU A 540 26.07 9.77 22.04
N ILE A 541 25.05 9.30 21.33
CA ILE A 541 24.72 7.87 21.23
C ILE A 541 25.92 7.07 20.71
N ALA A 542 26.58 7.55 19.64
CA ALA A 542 27.73 6.87 19.07
C ALA A 542 28.90 6.75 20.06
N ARG A 543 29.21 7.83 20.80
CA ARG A 543 30.36 7.90 21.72
C ARG A 543 30.12 7.24 23.06
N GLU A 544 28.93 7.39 23.62
CA GLU A 544 28.63 7.05 25.01
C GLU A 544 27.64 5.89 25.14
N GLY A 545 26.92 5.53 24.06
CA GLY A 545 25.85 4.54 24.13
C GLY A 545 24.63 5.00 24.95
N VAL A 546 24.47 6.31 25.16
CA VAL A 546 23.42 6.89 26.01
C VAL A 546 22.57 7.85 25.20
N LEU A 547 21.26 7.79 25.40
CA LEU A 547 20.30 8.70 24.82
C LEU A 547 19.84 9.72 25.87
N ARG A 548 20.18 10.99 25.68
CA ARG A 548 19.77 12.09 26.56
C ARG A 548 18.74 12.97 25.87
N VAL A 549 17.50 12.92 26.33
CA VAL A 549 16.41 13.74 25.80
C VAL A 549 16.53 15.18 26.33
N ARG A 550 16.72 15.37 27.63
CA ARG A 550 16.99 16.69 28.23
C ARG A 550 18.36 17.19 27.78
N ARG A 551 18.37 18.34 27.10
CA ARG A 551 19.61 18.84 26.50
C ARG A 551 20.46 19.67 27.50
N PRO A 552 21.75 19.33 27.64
CA PRO A 552 22.64 20.08 28.51
C PRO A 552 22.99 21.49 27.97
N ASN A 553 22.97 21.65 26.64
CA ASN A 553 23.28 22.89 25.94
C ASN A 553 22.03 23.72 25.57
N ARG A 554 21.07 23.76 26.50
CA ARG A 554 19.78 24.46 26.31
C ARG A 554 19.93 25.88 25.78
N ASP A 555 20.83 26.66 26.38
CA ASP A 555 20.96 28.08 26.01
C ASP A 555 21.43 28.27 24.57
N TYR A 556 22.39 27.47 24.13
CA TYR A 556 22.80 27.45 22.72
C TYR A 556 21.65 27.08 21.76
N LEU A 557 20.83 26.09 22.11
CA LEU A 557 19.67 25.73 21.31
C LEU A 557 18.61 26.85 21.27
N LEU A 558 18.45 27.61 22.36
CA LEU A 558 17.57 28.78 22.40
C LEU A 558 18.14 29.96 21.58
N GLU A 559 19.45 30.16 21.54
CA GLU A 559 20.09 31.12 20.65
C GLU A 559 19.85 30.80 19.17
N ILE A 560 19.92 29.51 18.78
CA ILE A 560 19.53 29.07 17.43
C ILE A 560 18.06 29.40 17.17
N ARG A 561 17.17 29.08 18.12
CA ARG A 561 15.73 29.33 17.99
C ARG A 561 15.40 30.81 17.86
N SER A 562 16.14 31.68 18.52
CA SER A 562 15.95 33.14 18.44
C SER A 562 16.51 33.77 17.17
N GLY A 563 17.21 33.01 16.31
CA GLY A 563 17.75 33.52 15.05
C GLY A 563 19.06 34.30 15.18
N VAL A 564 19.84 34.09 16.23
CA VAL A 564 21.16 34.72 16.42
C VAL A 564 22.12 34.35 15.29
N PHE A 565 22.12 33.09 14.88
CA PHE A 565 22.99 32.55 13.84
C PHE A 565 22.40 32.75 12.42
N SER A 566 23.26 32.85 11.41
CA SER A 566 22.84 32.81 10.02
C SER A 566 22.46 31.39 9.56
N TYR A 567 21.68 31.30 8.48
CA TYR A 567 21.35 30.01 7.87
C TYR A 567 22.58 29.19 7.50
N ASP A 568 23.56 29.87 6.84
CA ASP A 568 24.77 29.20 6.33
C ASP A 568 25.66 28.68 7.48
N GLU A 569 25.78 29.42 8.57
CA GLU A 569 26.51 28.96 9.77
C GLU A 569 25.88 27.71 10.36
N LEU A 570 24.55 27.66 10.47
CA LEU A 570 23.85 26.48 11.03
C LEU A 570 23.90 25.28 10.09
N VAL A 571 23.81 25.51 8.78
CA VAL A 571 23.96 24.42 7.78
C VAL A 571 25.39 23.88 7.80
N ALA A 572 26.42 24.71 7.78
CA ALA A 572 27.82 24.28 7.87
C ALA A 572 28.08 23.49 9.17
N ARG A 573 27.49 23.92 10.29
CA ARG A 573 27.54 23.18 11.56
C ARG A 573 26.87 21.80 11.46
N ALA A 574 25.68 21.74 10.85
CA ALA A 574 24.96 20.49 10.66
C ALA A 574 25.72 19.52 9.74
N GLU A 575 26.31 20.03 8.65
CA GLU A 575 27.14 19.24 7.74
C GLU A 575 28.40 18.71 8.43
N THR A 576 29.05 19.51 9.25
CA THR A 576 30.21 19.09 10.06
C THR A 576 29.84 17.96 11.03
N LEU A 577 28.71 18.11 11.76
CA LEU A 577 28.22 17.08 12.66
C LEU A 577 27.87 15.79 11.89
N HIS A 578 27.16 15.93 10.78
CA HIS A 578 26.77 14.80 9.96
C HIS A 578 27.96 14.03 9.40
N ALA A 579 28.97 14.75 8.86
CA ALA A 579 30.17 14.11 8.29
C ALA A 579 30.96 13.28 9.32
N GLY A 580 30.86 13.62 10.60
CA GLY A 580 31.52 12.88 11.67
C GLY A 580 30.75 11.67 12.21
N LEU A 581 29.46 11.52 11.83
CA LEU A 581 28.62 10.47 12.43
C LEU A 581 29.04 9.05 12.02
N ASP A 582 29.31 8.80 10.75
CA ASP A 582 29.65 7.48 10.27
C ASP A 582 30.90 6.94 10.98
N ALA A 583 31.96 7.73 11.04
CA ALA A 583 33.20 7.36 11.75
C ALA A 583 32.96 7.14 13.26
N ALA A 584 32.10 7.95 13.89
CA ALA A 584 31.77 7.80 15.31
C ALA A 584 30.99 6.50 15.58
N PHE A 585 30.04 6.14 14.71
CA PHE A 585 29.30 4.88 14.84
C PHE A 585 30.11 3.66 14.47
N ASP A 586 31.03 3.76 13.50
CA ASP A 586 31.97 2.68 13.19
C ASP A 586 32.87 2.34 14.38
N ALA A 587 33.32 3.35 15.11
CA ALA A 587 34.12 3.19 16.34
C ALA A 587 33.29 2.78 17.57
N SER A 588 31.96 2.85 17.50
CA SER A 588 31.05 2.56 18.62
C SER A 588 30.97 1.06 18.93
N SER A 589 30.78 0.74 20.21
CA SER A 589 30.49 -0.62 20.68
C SER A 589 29.04 -1.07 20.50
N LEU A 590 28.17 -0.23 19.92
CA LEU A 590 26.76 -0.55 19.68
C LEU A 590 26.62 -1.67 18.64
N PRO A 591 25.61 -2.52 18.78
CA PRO A 591 25.31 -3.55 17.79
C PRO A 591 24.89 -2.93 16.45
N GLU A 592 25.04 -3.65 15.34
CA GLU A 592 24.62 -3.20 14.00
C GLU A 592 23.12 -2.90 13.93
N ALA A 593 22.30 -3.72 14.58
CA ALA A 593 20.86 -3.56 14.70
C ALA A 593 20.36 -4.16 16.02
N PRO A 594 19.16 -3.77 16.50
CA PRO A 594 18.54 -4.40 17.67
C PRO A 594 18.29 -5.90 17.42
N ASN A 595 18.41 -6.73 18.46
CA ASN A 595 18.12 -8.15 18.37
C ASN A 595 16.61 -8.39 18.25
N ARG A 596 16.14 -8.66 17.05
CA ARG A 596 14.71 -8.81 16.72
C ARG A 596 14.03 -9.93 17.51
N GLU A 597 14.70 -11.07 17.70
CA GLU A 597 14.12 -12.20 18.42
C GLU A 597 13.91 -11.88 19.92
N ARG A 598 14.90 -11.24 20.54
CA ARG A 598 14.80 -10.75 21.92
C ARG A 598 13.67 -9.73 22.06
N VAL A 599 13.60 -8.77 21.16
CA VAL A 599 12.57 -7.72 21.16
C VAL A 599 11.18 -8.30 20.95
N ASN A 600 11.04 -9.26 20.01
CA ASN A 600 9.77 -9.92 19.77
C ASN A 600 9.29 -10.70 21.00
N ARG A 601 10.19 -11.40 21.69
CA ARG A 601 9.87 -12.11 22.93
C ARG A 601 9.41 -11.12 24.01
N LEU A 602 10.12 -10.03 24.18
CA LEU A 602 9.79 -8.96 25.12
C LEU A 602 8.39 -8.38 24.87
N LEU A 603 8.04 -8.12 23.60
CA LEU A 603 6.70 -7.65 23.22
C LEU A 603 5.60 -8.63 23.62
N VAL A 604 5.80 -9.92 23.33
CA VAL A 604 4.82 -10.97 23.67
C VAL A 604 4.65 -11.08 25.18
N GLU A 605 5.76 -11.02 25.95
CA GLU A 605 5.74 -11.05 27.42
C GLU A 605 4.98 -9.85 27.98
N ILE A 606 5.27 -8.63 27.52
CA ILE A 606 4.55 -7.42 27.98
C ILE A 606 3.05 -7.52 27.70
N ARG A 607 2.65 -7.97 26.50
CA ARG A 607 1.24 -8.14 26.18
C ARG A 607 0.55 -9.19 27.04
N ALA A 608 1.20 -10.32 27.28
CA ALA A 608 0.65 -11.40 28.11
C ALA A 608 0.44 -10.93 29.56
N GLU A 609 1.42 -10.24 30.14
CA GLU A 609 1.37 -9.78 31.53
C GLU A 609 0.44 -8.57 31.71
N PHE A 610 0.31 -7.71 30.71
CA PHE A 610 -0.60 -6.55 30.76
C PHE A 610 -2.08 -6.95 30.63
N SER A 611 -2.35 -8.07 29.97
CA SER A 611 -3.72 -8.57 29.72
C SER A 611 -4.31 -9.35 30.92
N VAL A 612 -3.55 -9.59 31.96
CA VAL A 612 -3.97 -10.24 33.22
C VAL A 612 -4.41 -9.20 34.22
#